data_fcbf6e886902d92ebc4d79662bb988e2
#
_entry.id   fcbf6e886902d92ebc4d79662bb988e2
#
_cell.length_a   1.000
_cell.length_b   1.000
_cell.length_c   1.000
_cell.angle_alpha   90.00
_cell.angle_beta   90.00
_cell.angle_gamma   90.00
#
_symmetry.space_group_name_H-M   'P 1'
#
loop_
_entity.id
_entity.type
_entity.pdbx_description
1 polymer ?
#
loop_
_entity_poly.entity_id
_entity_poly.type
_entity_poly.pdbx_seq_one_letter_code
_entity_poly.pdbx_strand_id
1 'polypeptide(L)'
;MMCHAYTLSHYRATKNEEAFRLYSLMDNVPMEYGKQQASLSGWENSAIFNIVSENRTDLNATLLSESEFGLWFRHKCVRYFNHNPQMGEITELIGQVDALITEWRTAEQDAGYKNTQSLLQKIHIHCQHISSQLGVLFSSLSQMQNGKDALTSLLNRRYLPVVLKHEVTLAIEYDLPLTVAIIDIDFFKEINDKWGHMVGDRAIKHVADLLSDNIRSSDYLFRYGGEEFLLVLVETRAAEAFPLLERLRKKIGQLAFNVGGDTQIPITASIGFAAHTGHPDYNLLLRDADNALYAAKREGRNCVKMHKGGG
;
A
#
# COMPACT_ATOMS: atom_id res chain seq x y z
N MET A 1 -13.28 22.46 18.79
CA MET A 1 -13.67 21.12 18.29
C MET A 1 -14.02 21.09 16.79
N MET A 2 -14.80 22.03 16.23
CA MET A 2 -15.13 22.03 14.77
C MET A 2 -13.93 22.23 13.84
N CYS A 3 -12.94 23.05 14.16
CA CYS A 3 -11.76 23.29 13.32
C CYS A 3 -10.86 22.04 13.16
N HIS A 4 -10.75 21.21 14.22
CA HIS A 4 -9.93 19.99 14.19
C HIS A 4 -10.56 18.90 13.33
N ALA A 5 -11.89 18.75 13.38
CA ALA A 5 -12.62 17.77 12.56
C ALA A 5 -12.57 18.13 11.07
N TYR A 6 -12.59 19.44 10.73
CA TYR A 6 -12.49 19.92 9.35
C TYR A 6 -11.09 19.70 8.76
N THR A 7 -10.03 19.93 9.56
CA THR A 7 -8.63 19.70 9.17
C THR A 7 -8.34 18.22 8.97
N LEU A 8 -8.85 17.34 9.85
CA LEU A 8 -8.71 15.89 9.74
C LEU A 8 -9.50 15.32 8.55
N SER A 9 -10.72 15.81 8.30
CA SER A 9 -11.52 15.42 7.13
C SER A 9 -10.83 15.83 5.82
N HIS A 10 -10.25 17.03 5.77
CA HIS A 10 -9.50 17.52 4.61
C HIS A 10 -8.19 16.77 4.40
N TYR A 11 -7.46 16.48 5.48
CA TYR A 11 -6.25 15.66 5.47
C TYR A 11 -6.53 14.22 4.96
N ARG A 12 -7.67 13.64 5.35
CA ARG A 12 -8.09 12.31 4.88
C ARG A 12 -8.56 12.29 3.44
N ALA A 13 -9.32 13.30 3.01
CA ALA A 13 -9.69 13.43 1.61
C ALA A 13 -8.45 13.51 0.72
N THR A 14 -7.42 14.25 1.15
CA THR A 14 -6.13 14.35 0.46
C THR A 14 -5.35 13.03 0.49
N LYS A 15 -5.37 12.32 1.62
CA LYS A 15 -4.70 11.00 1.76
C LYS A 15 -5.41 9.89 0.98
N ASN A 16 -6.74 9.88 0.94
CA ASN A 16 -7.51 8.96 0.10
C ASN A 16 -7.31 9.26 -1.39
N GLU A 17 -7.16 10.53 -1.76
CA GLU A 17 -6.83 10.94 -3.13
C GLU A 17 -5.38 10.56 -3.48
N GLU A 18 -4.44 10.64 -2.55
CA GLU A 18 -3.07 10.14 -2.70
C GLU A 18 -3.02 8.61 -2.81
N ALA A 19 -3.78 7.89 -1.99
CA ALA A 19 -3.92 6.43 -2.11
C ALA A 19 -4.55 6.04 -3.45
N PHE A 20 -5.59 6.75 -3.90
CA PHE A 20 -6.22 6.52 -5.20
C PHE A 20 -5.29 6.88 -6.37
N ARG A 21 -4.45 7.91 -6.24
CA ARG A 21 -3.40 8.26 -7.21
C ARG A 21 -2.25 7.25 -7.22
N LEU A 22 -1.85 6.73 -6.06
CA LEU A 22 -0.97 5.56 -5.98
C LEU A 22 -1.58 4.36 -6.70
N TYR A 23 -2.89 4.13 -6.56
CA TYR A 23 -3.61 3.08 -7.29
C TYR A 23 -3.56 3.28 -8.81
N SER A 24 -3.72 4.49 -9.32
CA SER A 24 -3.69 4.77 -10.76
C SER A 24 -2.30 4.64 -11.39
N LEU A 25 -1.23 4.80 -10.59
CA LEU A 25 0.15 4.51 -11.00
C LEU A 25 0.47 3.02 -10.98
N MET A 26 -0.22 2.26 -10.13
CA MET A 26 0.02 0.83 -9.96
C MET A 26 -0.26 0.02 -11.23
N ASP A 27 -1.15 0.48 -12.11
CA ASP A 27 -1.45 -0.21 -13.36
C ASP A 27 -0.27 -0.19 -14.38
N ASN A 28 0.74 0.70 -14.19
CA ASN A 28 1.86 0.88 -15.13
C ASN A 28 3.26 0.88 -14.48
N VAL A 29 3.41 0.36 -13.26
CA VAL A 29 4.69 0.37 -12.51
C VAL A 29 5.88 -0.19 -13.31
N PRO A 30 5.81 -1.35 -13.98
CA PRO A 30 6.94 -1.85 -14.74
C PRO A 30 7.33 -0.95 -15.91
N MET A 31 6.35 -0.35 -16.59
CA MET A 31 6.58 0.56 -17.71
C MET A 31 7.18 1.88 -17.23
N GLU A 32 6.70 2.43 -16.12
CA GLU A 32 7.25 3.65 -15.53
C GLU A 32 8.68 3.44 -15.03
N TYR A 33 8.97 2.32 -14.38
CA TYR A 33 10.32 1.96 -13.97
C TYR A 33 11.28 1.88 -15.15
N GLY A 34 10.90 1.15 -16.21
CA GLY A 34 11.71 1.04 -17.42
C GLY A 34 11.95 2.41 -18.10
N LYS A 35 10.92 3.27 -18.14
CA LYS A 35 11.05 4.62 -18.65
C LYS A 35 12.06 5.46 -17.86
N GLN A 36 12.02 5.40 -16.54
CA GLN A 36 12.90 6.20 -15.70
C GLN A 36 14.35 5.68 -15.70
N GLN A 37 14.54 4.35 -15.80
CA GLN A 37 15.85 3.78 -16.03
C GLN A 37 16.44 4.22 -17.39
N ALA A 38 15.63 4.21 -18.44
CA ALA A 38 16.07 4.67 -19.77
C ALA A 38 16.41 6.17 -19.76
N SER A 39 15.65 7.00 -19.05
CA SER A 39 15.89 8.43 -18.91
C SER A 39 17.21 8.72 -18.16
N LEU A 40 17.47 8.01 -17.05
CA LEU A 40 18.72 8.11 -16.31
C LEU A 40 19.93 7.68 -17.16
N SER A 41 19.83 6.53 -17.83
CA SER A 41 20.90 6.02 -18.70
C SER A 41 21.13 6.94 -19.92
N GLY A 42 20.08 7.52 -20.48
CA GLY A 42 20.16 8.47 -21.57
C GLY A 42 20.90 9.76 -21.17
N TRP A 43 20.60 10.28 -19.97
CA TRP A 43 21.32 11.41 -19.40
C TRP A 43 22.78 11.06 -19.14
N GLU A 44 23.10 9.92 -18.54
CA GLU A 44 24.46 9.45 -18.26
C GLU A 44 25.29 9.36 -19.53
N ASN A 45 24.77 8.75 -20.59
CA ASN A 45 25.44 8.63 -21.88
C ASN A 45 25.74 10.01 -22.49
N SER A 46 24.79 10.96 -22.39
CA SER A 46 24.95 12.32 -22.85
C SER A 46 26.03 13.07 -22.05
N ALA A 47 26.06 12.91 -20.73
CA ALA A 47 27.06 13.48 -19.85
C ALA A 47 28.47 12.94 -20.18
N ILE A 48 28.59 11.61 -20.34
CA ILE A 48 29.84 10.94 -20.73
C ILE A 48 30.34 11.50 -22.09
N PHE A 49 29.45 11.58 -23.08
CA PHE A 49 29.80 12.12 -24.40
C PHE A 49 30.33 13.54 -24.30
N ASN A 50 29.66 14.43 -23.56
CA ASN A 50 30.06 15.82 -23.40
C ASN A 50 31.42 15.96 -22.67
N ILE A 51 31.64 15.12 -21.63
CA ILE A 51 32.91 15.10 -20.89
C ILE A 51 34.07 14.63 -21.79
N VAL A 52 33.86 13.56 -22.56
CA VAL A 52 34.89 12.99 -23.44
C VAL A 52 35.19 13.89 -24.64
N SER A 53 34.19 14.56 -25.19
CA SER A 53 34.34 15.50 -26.29
C SER A 53 34.85 16.89 -25.87
N GLU A 54 35.07 17.10 -24.56
CA GLU A 54 35.46 18.39 -23.95
C GLU A 54 34.49 19.54 -24.29
N ASN A 55 33.24 19.20 -24.59
CA ASN A 55 32.23 20.19 -25.01
C ASN A 55 31.58 20.85 -23.77
N ARG A 56 32.35 21.76 -23.13
CA ARG A 56 31.96 22.48 -21.91
C ARG A 56 30.92 23.58 -22.15
N THR A 57 30.75 23.99 -23.42
CA THR A 57 29.87 25.09 -23.82
C THR A 57 28.52 24.64 -24.30
N ASP A 58 28.31 23.32 -24.42
CA ASP A 58 27.01 22.80 -24.82
C ASP A 58 26.01 22.97 -23.67
N LEU A 59 25.05 23.89 -23.88
CA LEU A 59 23.94 24.15 -22.97
C LEU A 59 23.05 22.91 -22.73
N ASN A 60 23.20 21.87 -23.54
CA ASN A 60 22.47 20.59 -23.39
C ASN A 60 23.10 19.64 -22.35
N ALA A 61 24.30 19.95 -21.82
CA ALA A 61 24.84 19.22 -20.68
C ALA A 61 24.08 19.63 -19.38
N THR A 62 22.80 19.31 -19.29
CA THR A 62 21.98 19.62 -18.11
C THR A 62 22.50 18.88 -16.88
N LEU A 63 22.33 19.47 -15.69
CA LEU A 63 22.52 18.77 -14.42
C LEU A 63 21.54 17.59 -14.34
N LEU A 64 21.90 16.54 -13.60
CA LEU A 64 21.01 15.41 -13.44
C LEU A 64 19.68 15.84 -12.81
N SER A 65 19.71 16.76 -11.84
CA SER A 65 18.51 17.34 -11.21
C SER A 65 17.61 18.12 -12.17
N GLU A 66 18.15 18.63 -13.28
CA GLU A 66 17.43 19.41 -14.30
C GLU A 66 17.01 18.55 -15.50
N SER A 67 17.48 17.31 -15.57
CA SER A 67 17.13 16.33 -16.60
C SER A 67 15.67 15.88 -16.50
N GLU A 68 15.16 15.19 -17.52
CA GLU A 68 13.83 14.57 -17.49
C GLU A 68 13.67 13.64 -16.27
N PHE A 69 14.73 12.87 -15.95
CA PHE A 69 14.78 12.02 -14.75
C PHE A 69 14.69 12.84 -13.45
N GLY A 70 15.52 13.88 -13.32
CA GLY A 70 15.56 14.72 -12.11
C GLY A 70 14.25 15.48 -11.88
N LEU A 71 13.63 16.00 -12.94
CA LEU A 71 12.33 16.65 -12.89
C LEU A 71 11.24 15.67 -12.49
N TRP A 72 11.23 14.47 -13.08
CA TRP A 72 10.29 13.40 -12.68
C TRP A 72 10.48 13.03 -11.22
N PHE A 73 11.72 12.83 -10.77
CA PHE A 73 12.03 12.46 -9.39
C PHE A 73 11.50 13.51 -8.41
N ARG A 74 11.78 14.79 -8.65
CA ARG A 74 11.39 15.91 -7.78
C ARG A 74 9.88 16.11 -7.73
N HIS A 75 9.18 16.04 -8.87
CA HIS A 75 7.77 16.42 -8.97
C HIS A 75 6.79 15.25 -8.83
N LYS A 76 7.20 14.05 -9.24
CA LYS A 76 6.34 12.86 -9.19
C LYS A 76 6.79 11.87 -8.11
N CYS A 77 8.06 11.43 -8.13
CA CYS A 77 8.55 10.40 -7.25
C CYS A 77 8.45 10.80 -5.77
N VAL A 78 8.91 12.02 -5.40
CA VAL A 78 8.80 12.53 -4.03
C VAL A 78 7.34 12.55 -3.54
N ARG A 79 6.40 12.90 -4.40
CA ARG A 79 4.97 12.94 -4.05
C ARG A 79 4.40 11.55 -3.73
N TYR A 80 4.93 10.50 -4.35
CA TYR A 80 4.44 9.14 -4.17
C TYR A 80 5.15 8.37 -3.05
N PHE A 81 6.39 8.75 -2.72
CA PHE A 81 7.25 8.01 -1.82
C PHE A 81 7.78 8.82 -0.64
N ASN A 82 7.09 9.90 -0.26
CA ASN A 82 7.54 10.94 0.68
C ASN A 82 8.10 10.43 2.02
N HIS A 83 7.74 9.22 2.45
CA HIS A 83 8.21 8.62 3.70
C HIS A 83 9.13 7.41 3.49
N ASN A 84 9.60 7.18 2.26
CA ASN A 84 10.47 6.05 1.96
C ASN A 84 11.94 6.46 2.16
N PRO A 85 12.72 5.68 2.95
CA PRO A 85 14.12 6.00 3.25
C PRO A 85 14.99 6.16 2.00
N GLN A 86 14.72 5.41 0.91
CA GLN A 86 15.44 5.49 -0.34
C GLN A 86 15.33 6.86 -1.03
N MET A 87 14.29 7.63 -0.71
CA MET A 87 14.11 8.97 -1.29
C MET A 87 15.24 9.93 -0.88
N GLY A 88 15.63 9.90 0.40
CA GLY A 88 16.74 10.71 0.91
C GLY A 88 18.06 10.36 0.23
N GLU A 89 18.34 9.07 0.12
CA GLU A 89 19.56 8.56 -0.50
C GLU A 89 19.65 8.91 -2.00
N ILE A 90 18.57 8.74 -2.76
CA ILE A 90 18.56 9.15 -4.19
C ILE A 90 18.73 10.66 -4.33
N THR A 91 18.12 11.46 -3.47
CA THR A 91 18.27 12.93 -3.49
C THR A 91 19.74 13.34 -3.27
N GLU A 92 20.40 12.71 -2.30
CA GLU A 92 21.82 12.95 -2.03
C GLU A 92 22.72 12.55 -3.21
N LEU A 93 22.48 11.38 -3.80
CA LEU A 93 23.21 10.90 -4.97
C LEU A 93 23.06 11.83 -6.19
N ILE A 94 21.85 12.34 -6.45
CA ILE A 94 21.62 13.35 -7.51
C ILE A 94 22.45 14.59 -7.23
N GLY A 95 22.47 15.10 -5.99
CA GLY A 95 23.28 16.26 -5.61
C GLY A 95 24.79 16.03 -5.78
N GLN A 96 25.27 14.82 -5.46
CA GLN A 96 26.68 14.44 -5.65
C GLN A 96 27.05 14.40 -7.15
N VAL A 97 26.18 13.87 -8.00
CA VAL A 97 26.39 13.89 -9.46
C VAL A 97 26.41 15.31 -10.00
N ASP A 98 25.48 16.17 -9.56
CA ASP A 98 25.43 17.57 -9.99
C ASP A 98 26.67 18.35 -9.56
N ALA A 99 27.21 18.09 -8.37
CA ALA A 99 28.46 18.67 -7.90
C ALA A 99 29.64 18.28 -8.79
N LEU A 100 29.73 16.99 -9.18
CA LEU A 100 30.78 16.50 -10.07
C LEU A 100 30.72 17.17 -11.46
N ILE A 101 29.52 17.32 -12.02
CA ILE A 101 29.35 18.04 -13.33
C ILE A 101 29.70 19.52 -13.20
N THR A 102 29.31 20.16 -12.11
CA THR A 102 29.61 21.57 -11.85
C THR A 102 31.11 21.80 -11.69
N GLU A 103 31.80 20.96 -10.92
CA GLU A 103 33.24 20.98 -10.76
C GLU A 103 33.96 20.82 -12.12
N TRP A 104 33.54 19.86 -12.93
CA TRP A 104 34.09 19.67 -14.27
C TRP A 104 33.90 20.89 -15.17
N ARG A 105 32.73 21.53 -15.14
CA ARG A 105 32.47 22.75 -15.95
C ARG A 105 33.30 23.92 -15.57
N THR A 106 33.65 24.07 -14.29
CA THR A 106 34.38 25.21 -13.74
C THR A 106 35.89 24.98 -13.67
N ALA A 107 36.37 23.74 -13.85
CA ALA A 107 37.80 23.42 -13.83
C ALA A 107 38.55 24.05 -15.00
N GLU A 108 39.77 24.53 -14.75
CA GLU A 108 40.68 25.06 -15.79
C GLU A 108 41.06 23.96 -16.79
N GLN A 109 41.27 24.34 -18.07
CA GLN A 109 41.47 23.42 -19.19
C GLN A 109 42.74 22.54 -19.09
N ASP A 110 43.70 22.88 -18.23
CA ASP A 110 45.00 22.18 -18.11
C ASP A 110 45.01 20.94 -17.16
N ALA A 111 43.93 20.61 -16.52
CA ALA A 111 43.85 19.44 -15.64
C ALA A 111 43.55 18.16 -16.44
N GLY A 112 44.51 17.71 -17.21
CA GLY A 112 44.42 16.68 -18.23
C GLY A 112 43.82 15.32 -17.84
N TYR A 113 43.75 14.45 -18.85
CA TYR A 113 43.15 13.08 -18.99
C TYR A 113 43.02 12.17 -17.75
N LYS A 114 43.91 12.27 -16.74
CA LYS A 114 43.81 11.48 -15.49
C LYS A 114 42.62 11.86 -14.62
N ASN A 115 42.19 13.10 -14.67
CA ASN A 115 41.04 13.57 -13.88
C ASN A 115 39.70 13.16 -14.53
N THR A 116 39.65 13.12 -15.87
CA THR A 116 38.47 12.77 -16.66
C THR A 116 38.03 11.33 -16.42
N GLN A 117 38.96 10.37 -16.39
CA GLN A 117 38.62 8.96 -16.14
C GLN A 117 38.05 8.75 -14.74
N SER A 118 38.63 9.37 -13.71
CA SER A 118 38.14 9.32 -12.35
C SER A 118 36.73 9.93 -12.21
N LEU A 119 36.51 11.07 -12.90
CA LEU A 119 35.20 11.72 -12.94
C LEU A 119 34.12 10.84 -13.56
N LEU A 120 34.39 10.28 -14.75
CA LEU A 120 33.45 9.35 -15.41
C LEU A 120 33.12 8.14 -14.56
N GLN A 121 34.14 7.58 -13.90
CA GLN A 121 33.94 6.44 -13.01
C GLN A 121 33.05 6.80 -11.82
N LYS A 122 33.23 7.97 -11.20
CA LYS A 122 32.38 8.42 -10.09
C LYS A 122 30.94 8.64 -10.55
N ILE A 123 30.71 9.32 -11.67
CA ILE A 123 29.38 9.55 -12.23
C ILE A 123 28.69 8.21 -12.47
N HIS A 124 29.38 7.26 -13.12
CA HIS A 124 28.86 5.94 -13.40
C HIS A 124 28.44 5.18 -12.12
N ILE A 125 29.30 5.18 -11.09
CA ILE A 125 29.00 4.54 -9.80
C ILE A 125 27.76 5.15 -9.16
N HIS A 126 27.62 6.47 -9.14
CA HIS A 126 26.45 7.13 -8.58
C HIS A 126 25.18 6.84 -9.39
N CYS A 127 25.24 6.84 -10.72
CA CYS A 127 24.09 6.47 -11.58
C CYS A 127 23.66 5.01 -11.37
N GLN A 128 24.62 4.07 -11.23
CA GLN A 128 24.31 2.68 -10.87
C GLN A 128 23.65 2.59 -9.50
N HIS A 129 24.11 3.36 -8.53
CA HIS A 129 23.52 3.36 -7.19
C HIS A 129 22.09 3.93 -7.21
N ILE A 130 21.87 5.05 -7.90
CA ILE A 130 20.51 5.59 -8.14
C ILE A 130 19.62 4.54 -8.80
N SER A 131 20.09 3.85 -9.84
CA SER A 131 19.34 2.79 -10.53
C SER A 131 18.98 1.64 -9.59
N SER A 132 19.91 1.22 -8.72
CA SER A 132 19.68 0.19 -7.70
C SER A 132 18.60 0.61 -6.69
N GLN A 133 18.71 1.82 -6.15
CA GLN A 133 17.72 2.34 -5.19
C GLN A 133 16.33 2.52 -5.81
N LEU A 134 16.27 2.93 -7.08
CA LEU A 134 15.02 2.93 -7.85
C LEU A 134 14.44 1.53 -7.97
N GLY A 135 15.26 0.52 -8.23
CA GLY A 135 14.84 -0.88 -8.27
C GLY A 135 14.17 -1.33 -6.97
N VAL A 136 14.77 -0.99 -5.82
CA VAL A 136 14.19 -1.26 -4.50
C VAL A 136 12.86 -0.53 -4.31
N LEU A 137 12.81 0.75 -4.68
CA LEU A 137 11.63 1.59 -4.58
C LEU A 137 10.47 1.03 -5.41
N PHE A 138 10.71 0.68 -6.66
CA PHE A 138 9.70 0.14 -7.57
C PHE A 138 9.35 -1.32 -7.26
N SER A 139 10.27 -2.12 -6.70
CA SER A 139 9.96 -3.48 -6.26
C SER A 139 8.97 -3.47 -5.09
N SER A 140 9.09 -2.52 -4.17
CA SER A 140 8.11 -2.33 -3.10
C SER A 140 6.72 -1.98 -3.63
N LEU A 141 6.63 -1.16 -4.70
CA LEU A 141 5.36 -0.90 -5.40
C LEU A 141 4.82 -2.12 -6.13
N SER A 142 5.68 -2.90 -6.81
CA SER A 142 5.24 -4.14 -7.48
C SER A 142 4.73 -5.18 -6.49
N GLN A 143 5.28 -5.21 -5.27
CA GLN A 143 4.71 -6.02 -4.18
C GLN A 143 3.35 -5.50 -3.74
N MET A 144 3.11 -4.18 -3.84
CA MET A 144 1.81 -3.56 -3.62
C MET A 144 0.83 -3.77 -4.79
N GLN A 145 1.29 -3.91 -6.04
CA GLN A 145 0.42 -4.27 -7.19
C GLN A 145 -0.25 -5.64 -7.02
N ASN A 146 0.43 -6.57 -6.34
CA ASN A 146 -0.20 -7.81 -5.90
C ASN A 146 -1.09 -7.61 -4.64
N GLY A 147 -1.44 -6.36 -4.31
CA GLY A 147 -2.23 -5.99 -3.13
C GLY A 147 -3.72 -6.32 -3.24
N LYS A 148 -4.22 -6.69 -4.43
CA LYS A 148 -5.61 -7.13 -4.62
C LYS A 148 -5.71 -8.64 -4.71
N ASP A 149 -6.81 -9.16 -4.18
CA ASP A 149 -7.20 -10.55 -4.36
C ASP A 149 -7.84 -10.75 -5.74
N ALA A 150 -7.37 -11.75 -6.47
CA ALA A 150 -7.81 -12.00 -7.86
C ALA A 150 -9.29 -12.42 -7.96
N LEU A 151 -9.87 -13.00 -6.91
CA LEU A 151 -11.26 -13.45 -6.91
C LEU A 151 -12.24 -12.33 -6.55
N THR A 152 -11.91 -11.53 -5.52
CA THR A 152 -12.84 -10.56 -4.91
C THR A 152 -12.50 -9.11 -5.25
N SER A 153 -11.31 -8.83 -5.80
CA SER A 153 -10.77 -7.47 -6.01
C SER A 153 -10.58 -6.67 -4.71
N LEU A 154 -10.80 -7.27 -3.54
CA LEU A 154 -10.49 -6.67 -2.25
C LEU A 154 -8.99 -6.56 -2.04
N LEU A 155 -8.57 -5.80 -1.03
CA LEU A 155 -7.19 -5.84 -0.56
C LEU A 155 -6.84 -7.25 -0.07
N ASN A 156 -5.65 -7.74 -0.40
CA ASN A 156 -5.20 -9.03 0.08
C ASN A 156 -4.37 -8.89 1.37
N ARG A 157 -4.10 -10.03 2.03
CA ARG A 157 -3.35 -10.08 3.29
C ARG A 157 -1.94 -9.44 3.21
N ARG A 158 -1.31 -9.41 2.03
CA ARG A 158 0.05 -8.83 1.87
C ARG A 158 0.07 -7.32 2.10
N TYR A 159 -1.03 -6.64 1.81
CA TYR A 159 -1.14 -5.20 2.01
C TYR A 159 -1.51 -4.80 3.46
N LEU A 160 -1.96 -5.74 4.26
CA LEU A 160 -2.41 -5.52 5.64
C LEU A 160 -1.35 -4.85 6.55
N PRO A 161 -0.05 -5.25 6.55
CA PRO A 161 0.96 -4.61 7.39
C PRO A 161 1.13 -3.11 7.10
N VAL A 162 0.98 -2.69 5.85
CA VAL A 162 1.11 -1.29 5.43
C VAL A 162 -0.02 -0.47 6.03
N VAL A 163 -1.26 -0.95 5.88
CA VAL A 163 -2.45 -0.26 6.42
C VAL A 163 -2.43 -0.24 7.94
N LEU A 164 -2.21 -1.39 8.60
CA LEU A 164 -2.27 -1.44 10.06
C LEU A 164 -1.18 -0.65 10.75
N LYS A 165 0.06 -0.66 10.23
CA LYS A 165 1.13 0.19 10.77
C LYS A 165 0.75 1.67 10.70
N HIS A 166 0.19 2.10 9.57
CA HIS A 166 -0.23 3.48 9.38
C HIS A 166 -1.37 3.85 10.33
N GLU A 167 -2.46 3.07 10.34
CA GLU A 167 -3.65 3.38 11.15
C GLU A 167 -3.38 3.29 12.66
N VAL A 168 -2.55 2.34 13.11
CA VAL A 168 -2.13 2.25 14.52
C VAL A 168 -1.27 3.45 14.91
N THR A 169 -0.36 3.91 14.02
CA THR A 169 0.43 5.12 14.29
C THR A 169 -0.47 6.34 14.45
N LEU A 170 -1.43 6.54 13.55
CA LEU A 170 -2.40 7.63 13.65
C LEU A 170 -3.28 7.52 14.89
N ALA A 171 -3.73 6.30 15.22
CA ALA A 171 -4.54 6.06 16.41
C ALA A 171 -3.81 6.47 17.70
N ILE A 172 -2.50 6.19 17.80
CA ILE A 172 -1.67 6.58 18.94
C ILE A 172 -1.39 8.09 18.94
N GLU A 173 -0.97 8.63 17.78
CA GLU A 173 -0.54 10.04 17.68
C GLU A 173 -1.68 11.03 17.95
N TYR A 174 -2.88 10.70 17.49
CA TYR A 174 -4.06 11.58 17.58
C TYR A 174 -5.14 11.11 18.57
N ASP A 175 -4.86 10.08 19.37
CA ASP A 175 -5.81 9.44 20.30
C ASP A 175 -7.15 9.07 19.62
N LEU A 176 -7.03 8.45 18.42
CA LEU A 176 -8.18 8.06 17.61
C LEU A 176 -8.57 6.61 17.88
N PRO A 177 -9.87 6.29 17.97
CA PRO A 177 -10.28 4.91 18.12
C PRO A 177 -10.05 4.13 16.82
N LEU A 178 -9.59 2.90 16.95
CA LEU A 178 -9.39 1.96 15.86
C LEU A 178 -9.93 0.60 16.26
N THR A 179 -10.70 -0.04 15.40
CA THR A 179 -11.24 -1.39 15.64
C THR A 179 -10.92 -2.28 14.45
N VAL A 180 -10.54 -3.53 14.72
CA VAL A 180 -10.32 -4.56 13.70
C VAL A 180 -11.30 -5.71 13.93
N ALA A 181 -11.91 -6.20 12.84
CA ALA A 181 -12.79 -7.37 12.88
C ALA A 181 -12.34 -8.42 11.86
N ILE A 182 -12.36 -9.67 12.26
CA ILE A 182 -12.15 -10.83 11.38
C ILE A 182 -13.50 -11.52 11.20
N ILE A 183 -13.85 -11.78 9.95
CA ILE A 183 -15.12 -12.35 9.50
C ILE A 183 -14.81 -13.66 8.78
N ASP A 184 -15.50 -14.73 9.13
CA ASP A 184 -15.30 -16.05 8.52
C ASP A 184 -16.65 -16.65 8.12
N ILE A 185 -16.73 -17.16 6.88
CA ILE A 185 -17.94 -17.81 6.37
C ILE A 185 -18.14 -19.15 7.07
N ASP A 186 -19.23 -19.30 7.78
CA ASP A 186 -19.53 -20.51 8.52
C ASP A 186 -19.75 -21.70 7.58
N PHE A 187 -19.18 -22.86 7.94
CA PHE A 187 -19.32 -24.12 7.21
C PHE A 187 -18.91 -24.05 5.72
N PHE A 188 -18.00 -23.16 5.37
CA PHE A 188 -17.59 -22.95 3.97
C PHE A 188 -17.06 -24.23 3.30
N LYS A 189 -16.36 -25.09 4.06
CA LYS A 189 -15.93 -26.38 3.56
C LYS A 189 -17.08 -27.26 3.09
N GLU A 190 -18.21 -27.26 3.83
CA GLU A 190 -19.40 -28.03 3.44
C GLU A 190 -20.03 -27.52 2.14
N ILE A 191 -19.97 -26.20 1.90
CA ILE A 191 -20.41 -25.62 0.64
C ILE A 191 -19.55 -26.15 -0.51
N ASN A 192 -18.21 -26.13 -0.36
CA ASN A 192 -17.30 -26.66 -1.36
C ASN A 192 -17.47 -28.16 -1.60
N ASP A 193 -17.56 -28.94 -0.52
CA ASP A 193 -17.67 -30.40 -0.61
C ASP A 193 -19.00 -30.84 -1.28
N LYS A 194 -20.08 -30.09 -1.06
CA LYS A 194 -21.40 -30.42 -1.60
C LYS A 194 -21.66 -29.84 -2.99
N TRP A 195 -21.19 -28.63 -3.27
CA TRP A 195 -21.56 -27.84 -4.47
C TRP A 195 -20.38 -27.52 -5.38
N GLY A 196 -19.16 -27.91 -4.98
CA GLY A 196 -17.92 -27.67 -5.71
C GLY A 196 -17.33 -26.27 -5.49
N HIS A 197 -16.03 -26.16 -5.79
CA HIS A 197 -15.25 -24.93 -5.56
C HIS A 197 -15.77 -23.71 -6.33
N MET A 198 -16.34 -23.89 -7.53
CA MET A 198 -16.92 -22.78 -8.28
C MET A 198 -18.12 -22.12 -7.57
N VAL A 199 -18.89 -22.91 -6.81
CA VAL A 199 -19.98 -22.39 -5.99
C VAL A 199 -19.41 -21.67 -4.77
N GLY A 200 -18.39 -22.24 -4.13
CA GLY A 200 -17.67 -21.59 -3.04
C GLY A 200 -17.06 -20.25 -3.45
N ASP A 201 -16.43 -20.18 -4.61
CA ASP A 201 -15.86 -18.91 -5.13
C ASP A 201 -16.95 -17.85 -5.35
N ARG A 202 -18.13 -18.24 -5.83
CA ARG A 202 -19.28 -17.32 -5.97
C ARG A 202 -19.78 -16.86 -4.60
N ALA A 203 -19.79 -17.75 -3.59
CA ALA A 203 -20.18 -17.41 -2.22
C ALA A 203 -19.22 -16.39 -1.61
N ILE A 204 -17.91 -16.57 -1.78
CA ILE A 204 -16.87 -15.60 -1.37
C ILE A 204 -17.09 -14.24 -2.04
N LYS A 205 -17.28 -14.20 -3.36
CA LYS A 205 -17.56 -12.96 -4.08
C LYS A 205 -18.80 -12.26 -3.54
N HIS A 206 -19.87 -12.99 -3.34
CA HIS A 206 -21.14 -12.45 -2.88
C HIS A 206 -21.03 -11.82 -1.49
N VAL A 207 -20.29 -12.48 -0.57
CA VAL A 207 -20.01 -11.90 0.75
C VAL A 207 -19.08 -10.69 0.64
N ALA A 208 -18.04 -10.73 -0.22
CA ALA A 208 -17.14 -9.62 -0.47
C ALA A 208 -17.88 -8.36 -0.96
N ASP A 209 -18.75 -8.52 -1.95
CA ASP A 209 -19.55 -7.42 -2.52
C ASP A 209 -20.48 -6.83 -1.46
N LEU A 210 -21.19 -7.70 -0.70
CA LEU A 210 -22.05 -7.25 0.38
C LEU A 210 -21.26 -6.46 1.45
N LEU A 211 -20.09 -6.95 1.86
CA LEU A 211 -19.26 -6.24 2.83
C LEU A 211 -18.83 -4.89 2.29
N SER A 212 -18.33 -4.83 1.04
CA SER A 212 -17.88 -3.60 0.38
C SER A 212 -18.99 -2.54 0.31
N ASP A 213 -20.20 -2.94 -0.04
CA ASP A 213 -21.34 -2.03 -0.19
C ASP A 213 -21.86 -1.47 1.15
N ASN A 214 -21.42 -2.04 2.27
CA ASN A 214 -21.98 -1.73 3.60
C ASN A 214 -20.99 -1.14 4.60
N ILE A 215 -19.77 -0.83 4.15
CA ILE A 215 -18.73 -0.12 4.93
C ILE A 215 -18.50 1.27 4.36
N ARG A 216 -17.81 2.13 5.11
CA ARG A 216 -17.45 3.48 4.67
C ARG A 216 -16.23 3.44 3.75
N SER A 217 -16.07 4.44 2.90
CA SER A 217 -14.87 4.60 2.06
C SER A 217 -13.57 4.82 2.86
N SER A 218 -13.67 5.21 4.14
CA SER A 218 -12.55 5.35 5.06
C SER A 218 -12.11 4.03 5.69
N ASP A 219 -12.95 2.99 5.65
CA ASP A 219 -12.65 1.68 6.20
C ASP A 219 -11.91 0.83 5.18
N TYR A 220 -11.14 -0.17 5.65
CA TYR A 220 -10.43 -1.08 4.76
C TYR A 220 -10.97 -2.49 4.90
N LEU A 221 -11.20 -3.13 3.75
CA LEU A 221 -11.67 -4.50 3.67
C LEU A 221 -10.64 -5.35 2.92
N PHE A 222 -10.25 -6.46 3.55
CA PHE A 222 -9.28 -7.40 3.03
C PHE A 222 -9.89 -8.78 2.86
N ARG A 223 -9.46 -9.51 1.83
CA ARG A 223 -9.52 -10.97 1.86
C ARG A 223 -8.31 -11.47 2.65
N TYR A 224 -8.55 -11.94 3.87
CA TYR A 224 -7.50 -12.29 4.82
C TYR A 224 -7.02 -13.73 4.69
N GLY A 225 -7.93 -14.65 4.35
CA GLY A 225 -7.70 -16.07 4.12
C GLY A 225 -8.54 -16.60 2.96
N GLY A 226 -8.75 -17.91 2.90
CA GLY A 226 -9.57 -18.54 1.87
C GLY A 226 -11.01 -18.05 1.89
N GLU A 227 -11.66 -18.18 3.05
CA GLU A 227 -13.03 -17.73 3.34
C GLU A 227 -13.09 -16.65 4.42
N GLU A 228 -11.94 -16.07 4.77
CA GLU A 228 -11.81 -15.08 5.83
C GLU A 228 -11.64 -13.67 5.26
N PHE A 229 -12.33 -12.72 5.86
CA PHE A 229 -12.21 -11.29 5.59
C PHE A 229 -11.72 -10.55 6.84
N LEU A 230 -10.99 -9.47 6.63
CA LEU A 230 -10.57 -8.59 7.71
C LEU A 230 -11.03 -7.17 7.41
N LEU A 231 -11.67 -6.56 8.39
CA LEU A 231 -12.21 -5.20 8.31
C LEU A 231 -11.46 -4.32 9.31
N VAL A 232 -10.88 -3.22 8.82
CA VAL A 232 -10.28 -2.18 9.65
C VAL A 232 -11.23 -1.00 9.69
N LEU A 233 -11.82 -0.75 10.84
CA LEU A 233 -12.79 0.31 11.10
C LEU A 233 -12.04 1.51 11.70
N VAL A 234 -11.85 2.51 10.88
CA VAL A 234 -11.09 3.72 11.22
C VAL A 234 -11.96 4.67 12.04
N GLU A 235 -11.39 5.29 13.08
CA GLU A 235 -12.11 6.18 14.02
C GLU A 235 -13.42 5.59 14.55
N THR A 236 -13.40 4.29 14.84
CA THR A 236 -14.58 3.58 15.29
C THR A 236 -14.30 2.88 16.61
N ARG A 237 -15.06 3.23 17.65
CA ARG A 237 -14.99 2.59 18.97
C ARG A 237 -15.67 1.23 18.93
N ALA A 238 -15.32 0.36 19.87
CA ALA A 238 -15.95 -0.96 20.01
C ALA A 238 -17.48 -0.89 20.13
N ALA A 239 -18.00 0.10 20.84
CA ALA A 239 -19.44 0.30 21.01
C ALA A 239 -20.17 0.66 19.70
N GLU A 240 -19.47 1.31 18.75
CA GLU A 240 -19.96 1.69 17.42
C GLU A 240 -19.75 0.55 16.41
N ALA A 241 -18.65 -0.21 16.57
CA ALA A 241 -18.33 -1.36 15.72
C ALA A 241 -19.34 -2.50 15.90
N PHE A 242 -19.74 -2.81 17.12
CA PHE A 242 -20.63 -3.93 17.39
C PHE A 242 -21.95 -3.87 16.59
N PRO A 243 -22.74 -2.78 16.62
CA PRO A 243 -23.99 -2.71 15.85
C PRO A 243 -23.75 -2.76 14.33
N LEU A 244 -22.63 -2.21 13.83
CA LEU A 244 -22.24 -2.32 12.43
C LEU A 244 -21.99 -3.81 12.06
N LEU A 245 -21.16 -4.49 12.84
CA LEU A 245 -20.78 -5.89 12.59
C LEU A 245 -22.01 -6.83 12.70
N GLU A 246 -22.91 -6.60 13.67
CA GLU A 246 -24.17 -7.32 13.78
C GLU A 246 -25.09 -7.09 12.58
N ARG A 247 -25.12 -5.86 12.04
CA ARG A 247 -25.85 -5.55 10.82
C ARG A 247 -25.27 -6.30 9.61
N LEU A 248 -23.94 -6.33 9.46
CA LEU A 248 -23.26 -7.08 8.40
C LEU A 248 -23.55 -8.57 8.51
N ARG A 249 -23.40 -9.16 9.70
CA ARG A 249 -23.72 -10.57 9.96
C ARG A 249 -25.16 -10.92 9.58
N LYS A 250 -26.14 -10.11 10.00
CA LYS A 250 -27.54 -10.31 9.66
C LYS A 250 -27.79 -10.23 8.16
N LYS A 251 -27.17 -9.26 7.48
CA LYS A 251 -27.28 -9.14 6.03
C LYS A 251 -26.71 -10.36 5.31
N ILE A 252 -25.53 -10.87 5.75
CA ILE A 252 -24.97 -12.11 5.21
C ILE A 252 -25.96 -13.26 5.41
N GLY A 253 -26.54 -13.43 6.61
CA GLY A 253 -27.50 -14.49 6.92
C GLY A 253 -28.83 -14.39 6.17
N GLN A 254 -29.18 -13.21 5.66
CA GLN A 254 -30.38 -12.97 4.86
C GLN A 254 -30.16 -13.18 3.36
N LEU A 255 -28.90 -13.34 2.92
CA LEU A 255 -28.60 -13.58 1.53
C LEU A 255 -29.12 -14.94 1.09
N ALA A 256 -30.07 -14.93 0.17
CA ALA A 256 -30.48 -16.10 -0.56
C ALA A 256 -29.42 -16.41 -1.64
N PHE A 257 -28.46 -17.25 -1.30
CA PHE A 257 -27.37 -17.60 -2.21
C PHE A 257 -27.78 -18.74 -3.15
N ASN A 258 -27.87 -18.45 -4.45
CA ASN A 258 -28.23 -19.45 -5.45
C ASN A 258 -27.03 -20.33 -5.81
N VAL A 259 -27.14 -21.63 -5.60
CA VAL A 259 -26.09 -22.63 -5.90
C VAL A 259 -26.26 -23.29 -7.29
N GLY A 260 -27.38 -23.05 -7.97
CA GLY A 260 -27.70 -23.55 -9.31
C GLY A 260 -29.16 -23.99 -9.41
N GLY A 261 -29.78 -23.78 -10.59
CA GLY A 261 -31.23 -23.96 -10.75
C GLY A 261 -32.00 -23.05 -9.78
N ASP A 262 -33.06 -23.59 -9.17
CA ASP A 262 -33.88 -22.89 -8.17
C ASP A 262 -33.40 -23.11 -6.72
N THR A 263 -32.24 -23.74 -6.52
CA THR A 263 -31.76 -24.10 -5.19
C THR A 263 -31.04 -22.93 -4.55
N GLN A 264 -31.54 -22.46 -3.42
CA GLN A 264 -30.92 -21.45 -2.57
C GLN A 264 -30.47 -22.04 -1.24
N ILE A 265 -29.31 -21.61 -0.75
CA ILE A 265 -28.79 -21.98 0.56
C ILE A 265 -28.53 -20.75 1.42
N PRO A 266 -28.73 -20.83 2.74
CA PRO A 266 -28.30 -19.78 3.64
C PRO A 266 -26.77 -19.79 3.77
N ILE A 267 -26.17 -18.61 3.82
CA ILE A 267 -24.78 -18.41 4.19
C ILE A 267 -24.79 -17.61 5.50
N THR A 268 -24.03 -18.06 6.49
CA THR A 268 -23.83 -17.29 7.73
C THR A 268 -22.33 -16.99 7.91
N ALA A 269 -22.02 -16.06 8.78
CA ALA A 269 -20.65 -15.73 9.14
C ALA A 269 -20.50 -15.52 10.64
N SER A 270 -19.37 -15.94 11.16
CA SER A 270 -18.91 -15.64 12.52
C SER A 270 -17.97 -14.45 12.46
N ILE A 271 -18.07 -13.53 13.42
CA ILE A 271 -17.28 -12.30 13.48
C ILE A 271 -16.64 -12.16 14.85
N GLY A 272 -15.33 -11.99 14.86
CA GLY A 272 -14.57 -11.61 16.05
C GLY A 272 -13.94 -10.23 15.87
N PHE A 273 -14.00 -9.37 16.88
CA PHE A 273 -13.41 -8.05 16.78
C PHE A 273 -12.72 -7.60 18.07
N ALA A 274 -11.76 -6.70 17.92
CA ALA A 274 -11.03 -6.07 18.99
C ALA A 274 -10.82 -4.58 18.72
N ALA A 275 -10.87 -3.77 19.77
CA ALA A 275 -10.49 -2.36 19.72
C ALA A 275 -9.02 -2.20 20.06
N HIS A 276 -8.36 -1.26 19.40
CA HIS A 276 -6.99 -0.87 19.69
C HIS A 276 -6.88 -0.24 21.09
N THR A 277 -5.87 -0.65 21.85
CA THR A 277 -5.66 -0.25 23.26
C THR A 277 -4.45 0.65 23.47
N GLY A 278 -3.92 1.27 22.40
CA GLY A 278 -2.73 2.13 22.46
C GLY A 278 -1.41 1.38 22.26
N HIS A 279 -1.41 0.06 22.04
CA HIS A 279 -0.17 -0.68 21.84
C HIS A 279 0.34 -0.55 20.39
N PRO A 280 1.64 -0.24 20.13
CA PRO A 280 2.16 0.00 18.79
C PRO A 280 2.24 -1.26 17.90
N ASP A 281 2.26 -2.45 18.49
CA ASP A 281 2.26 -3.70 17.73
C ASP A 281 0.84 -4.12 17.33
N TYR A 282 0.51 -3.90 16.07
CA TYR A 282 -0.78 -4.29 15.50
C TYR A 282 -1.04 -5.81 15.52
N ASN A 283 0.00 -6.64 15.67
CA ASN A 283 -0.20 -8.10 15.75
C ASN A 283 -0.97 -8.50 17.01
N LEU A 284 -0.86 -7.73 18.08
CA LEU A 284 -1.67 -7.95 19.28
C LEU A 284 -3.15 -7.70 18.98
N LEU A 285 -3.47 -6.63 18.28
CA LEU A 285 -4.84 -6.30 17.87
C LEU A 285 -5.44 -7.39 16.96
N LEU A 286 -4.65 -7.92 16.02
CA LEU A 286 -5.07 -9.03 15.16
C LEU A 286 -5.32 -10.31 15.96
N ARG A 287 -4.40 -10.66 16.87
CA ARG A 287 -4.53 -11.83 17.74
C ARG A 287 -5.80 -11.74 18.61
N ASP A 288 -6.10 -10.57 19.14
CA ASP A 288 -7.25 -10.35 20.00
C ASP A 288 -8.57 -10.48 19.20
N ALA A 289 -8.60 -9.98 17.95
CA ALA A 289 -9.73 -10.19 17.05
C ALA A 289 -9.91 -11.67 16.65
N ASP A 290 -8.81 -12.39 16.43
CA ASP A 290 -8.83 -13.83 16.13
C ASP A 290 -9.35 -14.66 17.32
N ASN A 291 -8.89 -14.35 18.53
CA ASN A 291 -9.40 -14.98 19.75
C ASN A 291 -10.93 -14.78 19.90
N ALA A 292 -11.43 -13.59 19.57
CA ALA A 292 -12.85 -13.30 19.58
C ALA A 292 -13.61 -14.10 18.51
N LEU A 293 -13.03 -14.23 17.28
CA LEU A 293 -13.60 -15.07 16.23
C LEU A 293 -13.66 -16.54 16.64
N TYR A 294 -12.60 -17.04 17.25
CA TYR A 294 -12.59 -18.41 17.78
C TYR A 294 -13.69 -18.62 18.82
N ALA A 295 -13.92 -17.66 19.72
CA ALA A 295 -15.02 -17.71 20.67
C ALA A 295 -16.38 -17.72 19.95
N ALA A 296 -16.58 -16.91 18.91
CA ALA A 296 -17.81 -16.90 18.11
C ALA A 296 -18.08 -18.27 17.47
N LYS A 297 -17.04 -18.89 16.88
CA LYS A 297 -17.15 -20.24 16.29
C LYS A 297 -17.49 -21.31 17.33
N ARG A 298 -16.97 -21.22 18.54
CA ARG A 298 -17.26 -22.18 19.64
C ARG A 298 -18.64 -22.01 20.26
N GLU A 299 -19.18 -20.80 20.29
CA GLU A 299 -20.50 -20.52 20.86
C GLU A 299 -21.67 -20.78 19.89
N GLY A 300 -21.43 -21.50 18.80
CA GLY A 300 -22.48 -21.94 17.88
C GLY A 300 -22.47 -21.21 16.53
N ARG A 301 -21.44 -20.40 16.25
CA ARG A 301 -21.31 -19.65 15.01
C ARG A 301 -22.39 -18.59 14.79
N ASN A 302 -22.42 -17.98 13.62
CA ASN A 302 -23.40 -16.95 13.23
C ASN A 302 -23.64 -15.90 14.33
N CYS A 303 -22.58 -15.40 14.92
CA CYS A 303 -22.62 -14.39 15.99
C CYS A 303 -21.40 -13.46 15.92
N VAL A 304 -21.50 -12.31 16.59
CA VAL A 304 -20.42 -11.34 16.75
C VAL A 304 -19.88 -11.42 18.17
N LYS A 305 -18.57 -11.53 18.33
CA LYS A 305 -17.89 -11.52 19.63
C LYS A 305 -16.84 -10.42 19.66
N MET A 306 -16.80 -9.72 20.78
CA MET A 306 -15.76 -8.78 21.11
C MET A 306 -14.69 -9.46 21.95
N HIS A 307 -13.42 -9.20 21.65
CA HIS A 307 -12.35 -9.54 22.58
C HIS A 307 -12.53 -8.72 23.86
N LYS A 308 -12.71 -9.38 24.96
CA LYS A 308 -12.70 -8.75 26.29
C LYS A 308 -11.24 -8.71 26.72
N GLY A 309 -10.58 -7.55 26.61
CA GLY A 309 -9.22 -7.39 27.14
C GLY A 309 -9.19 -7.94 28.56
N GLY A 310 -8.26 -8.83 28.82
CA GLY A 310 -7.95 -9.22 30.19
C GLY A 310 -7.49 -7.98 30.95
N GLY A 311 -8.20 -7.63 32.02
CA GLY A 311 -7.81 -6.58 32.91
C GLY A 311 -6.49 -6.89 33.60
#